data_a7f1c24c21d5d87f58742e436ab1fef5
#
_entry.id   a7f1c24c21d5d87f58742e436ab1fef5
#
_cell.length_a   1.000
_cell.length_b   1.000
_cell.length_c   1.000
_cell.angle_alpha   90.00
_cell.angle_beta   90.00
_cell.angle_gamma   90.00
#
_symmetry.space_group_name_H-M   'P 1'
#
loop_
_entity.id
_entity.type
_entity.pdbx_description
1 polymer ?
#
loop_
_entity_poly.entity_id
_entity_poly.type
_entity_poly.pdbx_seq_one_letter_code
_entity_poly.pdbx_strand_id
1 'polypeptide(L)'
;MGLLYGGAGAVNSVTGPGIRPAESDDLARLVELNNAAVPAVNHLTLDEMAWFLQVAHLCLVAEVPEDGTVVAFLVGLDGPECSYGSLNYEYFCDRYDRFLYVDRVVVDPVVSGRGLGQGFYRDFVASAAGHTHLCAEVNTVPRNERSLDFHQRFGFKALGERSDGGTGKTVRMFALEIRGDG
;
A
#
# COMPACT_ATOMS: atom_id res chain seq x y z
N MET A 1 -27.27 55.05 4.31
CA MET A 1 -25.81 54.97 4.15
C MET A 1 -25.38 53.60 4.68
N GLY A 2 -25.41 52.62 3.79
CA GLY A 2 -25.13 51.22 4.08
C GLY A 2 -23.72 50.87 3.62
N LEU A 3 -22.95 50.24 4.48
CA LEU A 3 -21.64 49.66 4.14
C LEU A 3 -21.80 48.15 3.99
N LEU A 4 -21.68 47.70 2.75
CA LEU A 4 -21.52 46.31 2.37
C LEU A 4 -20.08 45.90 2.65
N TYR A 5 -19.86 44.89 3.49
CA TYR A 5 -18.66 44.07 3.50
C TYR A 5 -19.04 42.65 3.10
N GLY A 6 -18.95 42.40 1.81
CA GLY A 6 -18.89 41.08 1.27
C GLY A 6 -17.43 40.75 0.97
N GLY A 7 -16.89 39.80 1.67
CA GLY A 7 -15.59 39.25 1.40
C GLY A 7 -15.60 37.79 1.89
N ALA A 8 -16.32 36.92 1.17
CA ALA A 8 -16.15 35.50 1.33
C ALA A 8 -14.80 35.14 0.68
N GLY A 9 -13.77 35.13 1.49
CA GLY A 9 -12.49 34.50 1.11
C GLY A 9 -12.75 33.05 0.80
N ALA A 10 -12.60 32.66 -0.46
CA ALA A 10 -12.54 31.28 -0.86
C ALA A 10 -11.35 30.66 -0.11
N VAL A 11 -11.63 29.86 0.91
CA VAL A 11 -10.66 28.92 1.48
C VAL A 11 -10.38 27.93 0.36
N ASN A 12 -9.24 28.11 -0.33
CA ASN A 12 -8.66 27.08 -1.16
C ASN A 12 -8.39 25.89 -0.22
N SER A 13 -9.34 24.98 -0.12
CA SER A 13 -9.10 23.65 0.41
C SER A 13 -8.14 22.99 -0.59
N VAL A 14 -6.86 22.94 -0.26
CA VAL A 14 -5.91 22.09 -0.96
C VAL A 14 -6.43 20.67 -0.75
N THR A 15 -7.18 20.16 -1.69
CA THR A 15 -7.61 18.77 -1.71
C THR A 15 -6.34 17.92 -1.84
N GLY A 16 -6.11 17.03 -0.86
CA GLY A 16 -4.99 16.09 -0.91
C GLY A 16 -5.12 15.15 -2.12
N PRO A 17 -4.06 14.39 -2.44
CA PRO A 17 -4.09 13.43 -3.54
C PRO A 17 -5.31 12.51 -3.47
N GLY A 18 -6.02 12.36 -4.60
CA GLY A 18 -7.16 11.46 -4.74
C GLY A 18 -6.69 10.00 -4.90
N ILE A 19 -7.40 9.06 -4.27
CA ILE A 19 -7.12 7.62 -4.42
C ILE A 19 -8.11 7.05 -5.44
N ARG A 20 -7.59 6.25 -6.39
CA ARG A 20 -8.36 5.51 -7.39
C ARG A 20 -7.72 4.16 -7.72
N PRO A 21 -8.44 3.22 -8.34
CA PRO A 21 -7.81 2.05 -8.93
C PRO A 21 -6.75 2.43 -9.98
N ALA A 22 -5.69 1.62 -10.04
CA ALA A 22 -4.66 1.77 -11.06
C ALA A 22 -5.17 1.30 -12.42
N GLU A 23 -4.72 1.96 -13.47
CA GLU A 23 -5.02 1.64 -14.87
C GLU A 23 -3.74 1.27 -15.64
N SER A 24 -3.89 0.71 -16.84
CA SER A 24 -2.75 0.33 -17.69
C SER A 24 -1.82 1.50 -18.01
N ASP A 25 -2.37 2.69 -18.12
CA ASP A 25 -1.62 3.91 -18.46
C ASP A 25 -0.73 4.38 -17.30
N ASP A 26 -1.00 3.92 -16.05
CA ASP A 26 -0.16 4.22 -14.90
C ASP A 26 1.13 3.38 -14.88
N LEU A 27 1.21 2.28 -15.63
CA LEU A 27 2.23 1.23 -15.52
C LEU A 27 3.66 1.76 -15.50
N ALA A 28 4.00 2.66 -16.42
CA ALA A 28 5.36 3.22 -16.51
C ALA A 28 5.71 4.02 -15.25
N ARG A 29 4.73 4.80 -14.74
CA ARG A 29 4.92 5.61 -13.54
C ARG A 29 5.01 4.76 -12.27
N LEU A 30 4.24 3.66 -12.19
CA LEU A 30 4.33 2.71 -11.08
C LEU A 30 5.72 2.07 -10.98
N VAL A 31 6.29 1.66 -12.13
CA VAL A 31 7.66 1.11 -12.18
C VAL A 31 8.70 2.15 -11.77
N GLU A 32 8.56 3.39 -12.24
CA GLU A 32 9.46 4.49 -11.85
C GLU A 32 9.44 4.72 -10.33
N LEU A 33 8.24 4.86 -9.75
CA LEU A 33 8.07 5.05 -8.29
C LEU A 33 8.61 3.86 -7.50
N ASN A 34 8.31 2.63 -7.95
CA ASN A 34 8.81 1.42 -7.32
C ASN A 34 10.33 1.40 -7.27
N ASN A 35 10.97 1.64 -8.40
CA ASN A 35 12.42 1.49 -8.53
C ASN A 35 13.19 2.63 -7.84
N ALA A 36 12.56 3.80 -7.69
CA ALA A 36 13.09 4.88 -6.86
C ALA A 36 13.05 4.54 -5.35
N ALA A 37 12.20 3.60 -4.92
CA ALA A 37 12.07 3.19 -3.53
C ALA A 37 12.96 1.99 -3.13
N VAL A 38 13.78 1.46 -4.05
CA VAL A 38 14.76 0.41 -3.74
C VAL A 38 15.81 0.99 -2.75
N PRO A 39 16.21 0.27 -1.68
CA PRO A 39 16.00 -1.16 -1.39
C PRO A 39 14.79 -1.48 -0.48
N ALA A 40 13.93 -0.50 -0.16
CA ALA A 40 12.77 -0.74 0.69
C ALA A 40 11.78 -1.74 0.05
N VAL A 41 11.67 -1.71 -1.27
CA VAL A 41 11.01 -2.73 -2.10
C VAL A 41 12.01 -3.35 -3.07
N ASN A 42 11.65 -4.45 -3.72
CA ASN A 42 12.46 -5.03 -4.77
C ASN A 42 12.27 -4.26 -6.08
N HIS A 43 13.31 -4.26 -6.92
CA HIS A 43 13.22 -3.73 -8.28
C HIS A 43 12.18 -4.51 -9.09
N LEU A 44 11.42 -3.82 -9.94
CA LEU A 44 10.46 -4.42 -10.88
C LEU A 44 10.73 -3.95 -12.31
N THR A 45 10.49 -4.85 -13.24
CA THR A 45 10.36 -4.58 -14.67
C THR A 45 8.92 -4.15 -15.01
N LEU A 46 8.70 -3.65 -16.22
CA LEU A 46 7.36 -3.36 -16.73
C LEU A 46 6.47 -4.61 -16.75
N ASP A 47 7.01 -5.74 -17.18
CA ASP A 47 6.27 -7.01 -17.30
C ASP A 47 5.84 -7.52 -15.91
N GLU A 48 6.70 -7.41 -14.90
CA GLU A 48 6.37 -7.78 -13.52
C GLU A 48 5.30 -6.86 -12.93
N MET A 49 5.37 -5.56 -13.17
CA MET A 49 4.33 -4.63 -12.72
C MET A 49 3.01 -4.86 -13.47
N ALA A 50 3.06 -5.15 -14.78
CA ALA A 50 1.88 -5.51 -15.56
C ALA A 50 1.22 -6.80 -15.04
N TRP A 51 2.03 -7.78 -14.65
CA TRP A 51 1.54 -8.99 -14.00
C TRP A 51 0.82 -8.67 -12.68
N PHE A 52 1.38 -7.80 -11.82
CA PHE A 52 0.71 -7.37 -10.59
C PHE A 52 -0.64 -6.71 -10.88
N LEU A 53 -0.74 -5.84 -11.89
CA LEU A 53 -2.01 -5.23 -12.26
C LEU A 53 -3.08 -6.25 -12.68
N GLN A 54 -2.66 -7.39 -13.26
CA GLN A 54 -3.58 -8.46 -13.68
C GLN A 54 -4.05 -9.35 -12.53
N VAL A 55 -3.17 -9.64 -11.55
CA VAL A 55 -3.45 -10.61 -10.49
C VAL A 55 -3.84 -9.97 -9.16
N ALA A 56 -3.62 -8.67 -9.01
CA ALA A 56 -3.95 -7.97 -7.79
C ALA A 56 -5.45 -8.07 -7.49
N HIS A 57 -5.80 -8.34 -6.23
CA HIS A 57 -7.15 -8.13 -5.73
C HIS A 57 -7.54 -6.65 -5.87
N LEU A 58 -6.59 -5.77 -5.55
CA LEU A 58 -6.73 -4.33 -5.74
C LEU A 58 -5.35 -3.69 -5.91
N CYS A 59 -5.20 -2.89 -6.95
CA CYS A 59 -4.08 -2.00 -7.11
C CYS A 59 -4.61 -0.56 -7.08
N LEU A 60 -4.10 0.25 -6.16
CA LEU A 60 -4.53 1.63 -5.95
C LEU A 60 -3.41 2.59 -6.27
N VAL A 61 -3.76 3.75 -6.82
CA VAL A 61 -2.87 4.90 -6.99
C VAL A 61 -3.42 6.11 -6.27
N ALA A 62 -2.52 7.00 -5.85
CA ALA A 62 -2.87 8.34 -5.42
C ALA A 62 -2.30 9.36 -6.41
N GLU A 63 -3.15 10.25 -6.89
CA GLU A 63 -2.79 11.27 -7.87
C GLU A 63 -2.98 12.68 -7.34
N VAL A 64 -2.13 13.58 -7.79
CA VAL A 64 -2.23 15.00 -7.49
C VAL A 64 -3.37 15.59 -8.30
N PRO A 65 -4.37 16.27 -7.66
CA PRO A 65 -5.56 16.77 -8.36
C PRO A 65 -5.26 17.80 -9.46
N GLU A 66 -4.15 18.53 -9.34
CA GLU A 66 -3.81 19.64 -10.23
C GLU A 66 -3.39 19.19 -11.62
N ASP A 67 -2.73 18.04 -11.72
CA ASP A 67 -2.12 17.57 -12.99
C ASP A 67 -2.28 16.06 -13.22
N GLY A 68 -2.93 15.33 -12.32
CA GLY A 68 -3.12 13.88 -12.41
C GLY A 68 -1.84 13.06 -12.21
N THR A 69 -0.76 13.68 -11.72
CA THR A 69 0.50 12.96 -11.47
C THR A 69 0.32 11.90 -10.37
N VAL A 70 0.60 10.65 -10.67
CA VAL A 70 0.61 9.56 -9.69
C VAL A 70 1.84 9.71 -8.78
N VAL A 71 1.59 9.78 -7.47
CA VAL A 71 2.61 10.05 -6.44
C VAL A 71 2.71 8.94 -5.38
N ALA A 72 1.82 7.97 -5.41
CA ALA A 72 1.87 6.81 -4.53
C ALA A 72 1.06 5.66 -5.11
N PHE A 73 1.35 4.44 -4.68
CA PHE A 73 0.53 3.27 -5.02
C PHE A 73 0.59 2.17 -3.95
N LEU A 74 -0.42 1.30 -3.99
CA LEU A 74 -0.51 0.06 -3.23
C LEU A 74 -0.78 -1.10 -4.19
N VAL A 75 -0.10 -2.23 -4.00
CA VAL A 75 -0.45 -3.53 -4.59
C VAL A 75 -0.91 -4.46 -3.48
N GLY A 76 -2.14 -4.94 -3.60
CA GLY A 76 -2.76 -5.87 -2.69
C GLY A 76 -3.24 -7.14 -3.38
N LEU A 77 -2.91 -8.30 -2.81
CA LEU A 77 -3.22 -9.61 -3.36
C LEU A 77 -4.28 -10.31 -2.52
N ASP A 78 -5.04 -11.19 -3.16
CA ASP A 78 -5.94 -12.12 -2.49
C ASP A 78 -5.15 -13.34 -1.99
N GLY A 79 -5.48 -13.86 -0.85
CA GLY A 79 -4.84 -15.02 -0.27
C GLY A 79 -5.84 -16.05 0.27
N PRO A 80 -5.55 -17.33 0.02
CA PRO A 80 -4.38 -17.93 -0.67
C PRO A 80 -4.55 -18.10 -2.19
N GLU A 81 -5.52 -17.46 -2.81
CA GLU A 81 -5.95 -17.67 -4.21
C GLU A 81 -4.89 -17.24 -5.25
N CYS A 82 -4.03 -16.27 -4.92
CA CYS A 82 -3.03 -15.78 -5.86
C CYS A 82 -1.83 -16.73 -5.97
N SER A 83 -1.47 -17.14 -7.19
CA SER A 83 -0.24 -17.88 -7.47
C SER A 83 0.97 -16.96 -7.42
N TYR A 84 1.35 -16.53 -6.23
CA TYR A 84 2.47 -15.64 -5.99
C TYR A 84 3.64 -16.36 -5.30
N GLY A 85 4.77 -16.51 -5.99
CA GLY A 85 5.94 -17.26 -5.54
C GLY A 85 6.79 -16.53 -4.49
N SER A 86 6.18 -15.87 -3.52
CA SER A 86 6.87 -15.20 -2.41
C SER A 86 6.81 -16.07 -1.15
N LEU A 87 7.97 -16.39 -0.57
CA LEU A 87 8.06 -17.10 0.70
C LEU A 87 7.38 -16.33 1.86
N ASN A 88 7.26 -15.00 1.77
CA ASN A 88 6.54 -14.21 2.75
C ASN A 88 5.02 -14.36 2.58
N TYR A 89 4.54 -14.38 1.34
CA TYR A 89 3.13 -14.65 1.04
C TYR A 89 2.74 -16.08 1.47
N GLU A 90 3.57 -17.09 1.13
CA GLU A 90 3.38 -18.50 1.53
C GLU A 90 3.29 -18.66 3.06
N TYR A 91 4.08 -17.88 3.82
CA TYR A 91 3.98 -17.86 5.29
C TYR A 91 2.57 -17.57 5.79
N PHE A 92 1.81 -16.70 5.12
CA PHE A 92 0.43 -16.40 5.47
C PHE A 92 -0.55 -17.43 4.92
N CYS A 93 -0.28 -18.04 3.76
CA CYS A 93 -1.09 -19.15 3.23
C CYS A 93 -1.13 -20.34 4.19
N ASP A 94 -0.03 -20.61 4.90
CA ASP A 94 0.03 -21.67 5.92
C ASP A 94 -0.77 -21.37 7.20
N ARG A 95 -1.28 -20.14 7.37
CA ARG A 95 -1.89 -19.65 8.62
C ARG A 95 -3.33 -19.23 8.49
N TYR A 96 -3.71 -18.76 7.33
CA TYR A 96 -5.02 -18.16 7.12
C TYR A 96 -5.67 -18.68 5.85
N ASP A 97 -6.92 -19.10 5.96
CA ASP A 97 -7.70 -19.61 4.82
C ASP A 97 -8.17 -18.49 3.89
N ARG A 98 -8.35 -17.27 4.43
CA ARG A 98 -8.80 -16.09 3.68
C ARG A 98 -8.18 -14.82 4.25
N PHE A 99 -7.29 -14.24 3.49
CA PHE A 99 -6.59 -13.00 3.89
C PHE A 99 -6.33 -12.09 2.69
N LEU A 100 -6.22 -10.82 2.96
CA LEU A 100 -5.64 -9.86 2.01
C LEU A 100 -4.16 -9.67 2.36
N TYR A 101 -3.32 -9.55 1.35
CA TYR A 101 -1.89 -9.36 1.51
C TYR A 101 -1.44 -8.08 0.83
N VAL A 102 -0.82 -7.19 1.59
CA VAL A 102 -0.18 -5.99 1.03
C VAL A 102 1.23 -6.36 0.59
N ASP A 103 1.42 -6.49 -0.72
CA ASP A 103 2.74 -6.79 -1.30
C ASP A 103 3.66 -5.58 -1.19
N ARG A 104 3.16 -4.41 -1.56
CA ARG A 104 3.90 -3.15 -1.45
C ARG A 104 3.04 -1.91 -1.35
N VAL A 105 3.58 -0.93 -0.67
CA VAL A 105 3.11 0.47 -0.69
C VAL A 105 4.31 1.35 -0.94
N VAL A 106 4.22 2.17 -1.96
CA VAL A 106 5.24 3.15 -2.31
C VAL A 106 4.62 4.54 -2.30
N VAL A 107 5.27 5.46 -1.63
CA VAL A 107 4.85 6.87 -1.54
C VAL A 107 6.05 7.75 -1.89
N ASP A 108 5.86 8.62 -2.88
CA ASP A 108 6.87 9.60 -3.25
C ASP A 108 7.26 10.43 -1.99
N PRO A 109 8.55 10.57 -1.67
CA PRO A 109 9.01 11.34 -0.52
C PRO A 109 8.44 12.76 -0.45
N VAL A 110 8.19 13.39 -1.59
CA VAL A 110 7.64 14.77 -1.70
C VAL A 110 6.25 14.90 -1.07
N VAL A 111 5.43 13.85 -1.14
CA VAL A 111 4.07 13.84 -0.56
C VAL A 111 3.97 13.02 0.72
N SER A 112 5.10 12.63 1.25
CA SER A 112 5.19 11.80 2.46
C SER A 112 4.58 12.51 3.68
N GLY A 113 3.92 11.74 4.57
CA GLY A 113 3.30 12.29 5.79
C GLY A 113 1.88 12.84 5.61
N ARG A 114 1.31 12.80 4.41
CA ARG A 114 -0.04 13.28 4.10
C ARG A 114 -1.15 12.24 4.34
N GLY A 115 -0.86 11.13 5.01
CA GLY A 115 -1.86 10.11 5.35
C GLY A 115 -2.23 9.14 4.22
N LEU A 116 -1.54 9.18 3.07
CA LEU A 116 -1.83 8.32 1.92
C LEU A 116 -1.79 6.83 2.26
N GLY A 117 -0.80 6.40 3.04
CA GLY A 117 -0.74 5.00 3.50
C GLY A 117 -1.98 4.58 4.27
N GLN A 118 -2.50 5.45 5.16
CA GLN A 118 -3.75 5.16 5.87
C GLN A 118 -4.96 5.11 4.93
N GLY A 119 -5.02 5.98 3.93
CA GLY A 119 -6.06 5.97 2.90
C GLY A 119 -6.06 4.64 2.16
N PHE A 120 -4.92 4.25 1.61
CA PHE A 120 -4.77 2.98 0.90
C PHE A 120 -5.20 1.76 1.73
N TYR A 121 -4.75 1.69 2.99
CA TYR A 121 -5.09 0.55 3.84
C TYR A 121 -6.57 0.51 4.21
N ARG A 122 -7.23 1.66 4.40
CA ARG A 122 -8.69 1.71 4.63
C ARG A 122 -9.47 1.25 3.41
N ASP A 123 -9.10 1.72 2.21
CA ASP A 123 -9.77 1.33 0.97
C ASP A 123 -9.54 -0.16 0.66
N PHE A 124 -8.33 -0.66 0.95
CA PHE A 124 -8.02 -2.07 0.79
C PHE A 124 -8.79 -2.94 1.78
N VAL A 125 -8.91 -2.55 3.05
CA VAL A 125 -9.75 -3.23 4.04
C VAL A 125 -11.23 -3.17 3.64
N ALA A 126 -11.70 -2.05 3.09
CA ALA A 126 -13.09 -1.93 2.63
C ALA A 126 -13.42 -2.90 1.46
N SER A 127 -12.41 -3.35 0.71
CA SER A 127 -12.58 -4.37 -0.35
C SER A 127 -12.58 -5.81 0.16
N ALA A 128 -12.43 -6.02 1.48
CA ALA A 128 -12.09 -7.31 2.10
C ALA A 128 -13.31 -8.22 2.36
N ALA A 129 -14.35 -8.20 1.53
CA ALA A 129 -15.53 -9.05 1.72
C ALA A 129 -15.15 -10.53 1.90
N GLY A 130 -15.47 -11.08 3.07
CA GLY A 130 -15.22 -12.49 3.42
C GLY A 130 -13.77 -12.82 3.79
N HIS A 131 -12.86 -11.85 3.88
CA HIS A 131 -11.52 -12.06 4.40
C HIS A 131 -11.49 -11.85 5.93
N THR A 132 -10.57 -12.55 6.59
CA THR A 132 -10.44 -12.51 8.05
C THR A 132 -9.24 -11.72 8.53
N HIS A 133 -8.23 -11.57 7.68
CA HIS A 133 -6.98 -10.92 8.03
C HIS A 133 -6.46 -10.02 6.90
N LEU A 134 -5.81 -8.94 7.30
CA LEU A 134 -4.92 -8.16 6.45
C LEU A 134 -3.48 -8.47 6.87
N CYS A 135 -2.65 -8.89 5.94
CA CYS A 135 -1.29 -9.34 6.15
C CYS A 135 -0.29 -8.45 5.41
N ALA A 136 0.89 -8.28 6.00
CA ALA A 136 1.99 -7.55 5.40
C ALA A 136 3.32 -7.97 6.04
N GLU A 137 4.45 -7.69 5.38
CA GLU A 137 5.75 -7.75 6.01
C GLU A 137 6.50 -6.43 5.88
N VAL A 138 7.42 -6.21 6.80
CA VAL A 138 8.23 -4.99 6.86
C VAL A 138 9.67 -5.34 7.18
N ASN A 139 10.61 -4.77 6.41
CA ASN A 139 12.03 -4.97 6.63
C ASN A 139 12.47 -4.52 8.04
N THR A 140 13.12 -5.44 8.78
CA THR A 140 13.87 -5.15 10.01
C THR A 140 15.38 -5.12 9.75
N VAL A 141 15.83 -5.75 8.64
CA VAL A 141 17.21 -5.64 8.12
C VAL A 141 17.16 -5.59 6.58
N PRO A 142 17.56 -4.45 5.97
CA PRO A 142 17.77 -3.13 6.58
C PRO A 142 16.49 -2.59 7.21
N ARG A 143 16.61 -1.85 8.30
CA ARG A 143 15.45 -1.45 9.11
C ARG A 143 14.63 -0.34 8.47
N ASN A 144 13.33 -0.58 8.28
CA ASN A 144 12.36 0.41 7.82
C ASN A 144 11.49 0.89 9.01
N GLU A 145 12.07 1.77 9.84
CA GLU A 145 11.43 2.26 11.07
C GLU A 145 10.05 2.86 10.81
N ARG A 146 9.96 3.68 9.77
CA ARG A 146 8.70 4.35 9.40
C ARG A 146 7.57 3.37 9.11
N SER A 147 7.86 2.32 8.37
CA SER A 147 6.86 1.29 8.04
C SER A 147 6.51 0.44 9.26
N LEU A 148 7.48 0.11 10.10
CA LEU A 148 7.25 -0.61 11.37
C LEU A 148 6.30 0.18 12.28
N ASP A 149 6.56 1.46 12.49
CA ASP A 149 5.73 2.35 13.29
C ASP A 149 4.33 2.53 12.71
N PHE A 150 4.23 2.62 11.37
CA PHE A 150 2.95 2.73 10.69
C PHE A 150 2.07 1.51 10.97
N HIS A 151 2.60 0.29 10.76
CA HIS A 151 1.83 -0.94 10.95
C HIS A 151 1.39 -1.12 12.40
N GLN A 152 2.27 -0.83 13.38
CA GLN A 152 1.90 -0.88 14.80
C GLN A 152 0.77 0.10 15.13
N ARG A 153 0.86 1.35 14.65
CA ARG A 153 -0.18 2.38 14.88
C ARG A 153 -1.48 2.08 14.16
N PHE A 154 -1.43 1.40 13.02
CA PHE A 154 -2.62 0.97 12.29
C PHE A 154 -3.35 -0.18 13.00
N GLY A 155 -2.68 -0.91 13.90
CA GLY A 155 -3.24 -1.97 14.72
C GLY A 155 -2.74 -3.37 14.39
N PHE A 156 -1.75 -3.50 13.51
CA PHE A 156 -1.16 -4.80 13.20
C PHE A 156 -0.44 -5.40 14.41
N LYS A 157 -0.53 -6.73 14.52
CA LYS A 157 0.22 -7.54 15.48
C LYS A 157 1.38 -8.23 14.78
N ALA A 158 2.56 -8.18 15.40
CA ALA A 158 3.72 -8.93 14.94
C ALA A 158 3.52 -10.43 15.20
N LEU A 159 3.75 -11.26 14.19
CA LEU A 159 3.65 -12.72 14.26
C LEU A 159 5.01 -13.39 14.43
N GLY A 160 6.10 -12.70 14.06
CA GLY A 160 7.46 -13.19 14.07
C GLY A 160 8.33 -12.50 13.04
N GLU A 161 9.54 -12.99 12.88
CA GLU A 161 10.49 -12.53 11.87
C GLU A 161 10.94 -13.68 10.97
N ARG A 162 11.26 -13.34 9.73
CA ARG A 162 11.84 -14.26 8.76
C ARG A 162 13.08 -13.62 8.14
N SER A 163 14.15 -14.42 8.06
CA SER A 163 15.38 -14.01 7.39
C SER A 163 15.50 -14.76 6.06
N ASP A 164 15.83 -14.00 5.02
CA ASP A 164 16.21 -14.56 3.74
C ASP A 164 17.74 -14.73 3.72
N GLY A 165 18.18 -15.98 3.76
CA GLY A 165 19.60 -16.32 3.76
C GLY A 165 20.33 -15.96 2.46
N GLY A 166 19.61 -15.77 1.35
CA GLY A 166 20.19 -15.41 0.06
C GLY A 166 20.45 -13.90 -0.09
N THR A 167 19.56 -13.07 0.46
CA THR A 167 19.63 -11.61 0.33
C THR A 167 20.17 -10.92 1.58
N GLY A 168 20.25 -11.63 2.72
CA GLY A 168 20.56 -11.05 4.02
C GLY A 168 19.46 -10.14 4.59
N LYS A 169 18.30 -10.09 3.96
CA LYS A 169 17.14 -9.33 4.45
C LYS A 169 16.46 -10.09 5.58
N THR A 170 15.94 -9.33 6.55
CA THR A 170 15.03 -9.88 7.57
C THR A 170 13.77 -9.02 7.57
N VAL A 171 12.63 -9.68 7.62
CA VAL A 171 11.32 -9.03 7.64
C VAL A 171 10.55 -9.44 8.89
N ARG A 172 9.77 -8.52 9.42
CA ARG A 172 8.75 -8.79 10.43
C ARG A 172 7.42 -9.03 9.76
N MET A 173 6.81 -10.17 10.10
CA MET A 173 5.51 -10.58 9.60
C MET A 173 4.43 -9.95 10.49
N PHE A 174 3.44 -9.32 9.87
CA PHE A 174 2.34 -8.62 10.54
C PHE A 174 0.99 -9.14 10.07
N ALA A 175 0.03 -9.23 10.99
CA ALA A 175 -1.37 -9.45 10.66
C ALA A 175 -2.27 -8.52 11.47
N LEU A 176 -3.36 -8.10 10.83
CA LEU A 176 -4.47 -7.39 11.43
C LEU A 176 -5.72 -8.22 11.22
N GLU A 177 -6.41 -8.60 12.28
CA GLU A 177 -7.73 -9.21 12.19
C GLU A 177 -8.74 -8.17 11.69
N ILE A 178 -9.38 -8.47 10.57
CA ILE A 178 -10.42 -7.64 9.98
C ILE A 178 -11.77 -8.36 10.16
N ARG A 179 -12.74 -7.67 10.74
CA ARG A 179 -14.10 -8.21 10.84
C ARG A 179 -14.77 -7.93 9.51
N GLY A 180 -15.02 -8.97 8.73
CA GLY A 180 -15.95 -8.86 7.63
C GLY A 180 -17.32 -8.56 8.24
N ASP A 181 -17.88 -7.41 7.93
CA ASP A 181 -19.30 -7.17 8.20
C ASP A 181 -20.08 -8.21 7.38
N GLY A 182 -20.75 -9.12 8.11
CA GLY A 182 -21.57 -10.18 7.55
C GLY A 182 -22.88 -9.66 6.97
#